data_8244a5dce443ed5d42b3c51b134d3861
#
_entry.id   8244a5dce443ed5d42b3c51b134d3861
#
_cell.length_a   1.000
_cell.length_b   1.000
_cell.length_c   1.000
_cell.angle_alpha   90.00
_cell.angle_beta   90.00
_cell.angle_gamma   90.00
#
_symmetry.space_group_name_H-M   'P 1'
#
loop_
_entity.id
_entity.type
_entity.pdbx_description
1 polymer ?
#
loop_
_entity_poly.entity_id
_entity_poly.type
_entity_poly.pdbx_seq_one_letter_code
_entity_poly.pdbx_strand_id
1 'polypeptide(L)'
;MTVRTLRVLAGLLFQRSALLAQSIDLVNPILAGFYPDPSIVRVGADYYLVNSTFAYFPGIPVMHSRDLKNWEQVGSVISRPSQLNFLGDRMTRGLFAPAIEFHNGTFYVTCTLIDHRGNFVVTAKNPAGPWSEPTFLPEVKGIDPSLFFEGEKAYVVYNSDPPDNKPLYSGHRTIKVIELDPGKLQTVGEAKIVVNGGVDISKKPVWIEGPHIMQAHGWYYLYAAEGGTSVNHTEVVFRGKSPWGPFVPYEHNPILSQRELPPGRPNPITSAGHAQFVQGPDGQTYAIFLAVRPYEGNHYNTGRETFIVPVRWENDWPVMQPGPNGVQYHYAANFPEVKLPGARPQSGNFAYTLTFEKQLDPALLFLRTVDSSSFALSKAHGLTLKLKPETCAGLGNPAFIGKRQQHQYCTTETELKFTPKGDAEQAGLVVFQDEQHFYFLSKTTAGGKPVLALMKSTVYPGVTELLAQALLKSTTAKVQLRIEAAGDTYIFSYSENGKTWTTLQDKVDARFLSTQTAGGFIGCLIAMYATSSGQPTTNTAAFKYLKYTGNDPVYRK
;
A
#
# COMPACT_ATOMS: atom_id res chain seq x y z
N MET A 1 23.48 -85.42 15.18
CA MET A 1 22.89 -84.57 14.11
C MET A 1 22.47 -83.32 14.76
N THR A 2 23.23 -82.23 14.60
CA THR A 2 23.05 -80.94 15.28
C THR A 2 22.58 -79.92 14.23
N VAL A 3 21.39 -79.43 14.41
CA VAL A 3 20.80 -78.36 13.54
C VAL A 3 21.20 -77.02 14.12
N ARG A 4 22.00 -76.24 13.40
CA ARG A 4 22.32 -74.83 13.70
C ARG A 4 21.26 -73.93 13.11
N THR A 5 20.59 -73.20 13.99
CA THR A 5 19.62 -72.15 13.65
C THR A 5 20.35 -70.82 13.36
N LEU A 6 20.26 -70.29 12.13
CA LEU A 6 20.81 -69.00 11.73
C LEU A 6 19.78 -67.93 12.06
N ARG A 7 20.11 -67.01 12.97
CA ARG A 7 19.31 -65.79 13.21
C ARG A 7 19.81 -64.69 12.28
N VAL A 8 18.98 -64.28 11.32
CA VAL A 8 19.20 -63.09 10.46
C VAL A 8 18.68 -61.88 11.24
N LEU A 9 19.57 -61.00 11.68
CA LEU A 9 19.21 -59.67 12.19
C LEU A 9 19.02 -58.75 11.00
N ALA A 10 17.77 -58.38 10.70
CA ALA A 10 17.45 -57.31 9.76
C ALA A 10 17.59 -55.96 10.49
N GLY A 11 18.70 -55.28 10.25
CA GLY A 11 18.88 -53.89 10.69
C GLY A 11 18.06 -52.92 9.82
N LEU A 12 16.99 -52.37 10.37
CA LEU A 12 16.28 -51.25 9.79
C LEU A 12 17.13 -49.98 9.96
N LEU A 13 17.86 -49.62 8.91
CA LEU A 13 18.46 -48.29 8.73
C LEU A 13 17.34 -47.27 8.49
N PHE A 14 16.90 -46.57 9.52
CA PHE A 14 16.17 -45.32 9.37
C PHE A 14 17.13 -44.27 8.78
N GLN A 15 17.13 -44.11 7.46
CA GLN A 15 17.65 -42.91 6.85
C GLN A 15 16.75 -41.74 7.24
N ARG A 16 17.15 -40.98 8.25
CA ARG A 16 16.68 -39.61 8.44
C ARG A 16 17.25 -38.83 7.27
N SER A 17 16.45 -38.68 6.23
CA SER A 17 16.68 -37.63 5.24
C SER A 17 16.62 -36.31 5.99
N ALA A 18 17.75 -35.70 6.28
CA ALA A 18 17.80 -34.29 6.63
C ALA A 18 17.28 -33.55 5.42
N LEU A 19 16.00 -33.15 5.45
CA LEU A 19 15.53 -32.07 4.59
C LEU A 19 16.46 -30.90 4.90
N LEU A 20 17.37 -30.60 3.98
CA LEU A 20 18.05 -29.32 3.97
C LEU A 20 16.91 -28.28 3.95
N ALA A 21 16.73 -27.57 5.05
CA ALA A 21 15.76 -26.48 5.13
C ALA A 21 16.10 -25.52 4.00
N GLN A 22 15.22 -25.46 3.01
CA GLN A 22 15.37 -24.54 1.88
C GLN A 22 15.16 -23.14 2.43
N SER A 23 16.24 -22.36 2.57
CA SER A 23 16.13 -20.97 3.02
C SER A 23 15.57 -20.10 1.90
N ILE A 24 14.67 -19.20 2.26
CA ILE A 24 14.14 -18.17 1.38
C ILE A 24 14.76 -16.81 1.75
N ASP A 25 14.97 -15.96 0.76
CA ASP A 25 15.39 -14.58 0.96
C ASP A 25 14.14 -13.67 0.89
N LEU A 26 13.76 -13.10 2.02
CA LEU A 26 12.70 -12.10 2.14
C LEU A 26 13.30 -10.75 1.73
N VAL A 27 12.80 -10.16 0.65
CA VAL A 27 13.32 -8.91 0.09
C VAL A 27 12.39 -7.76 0.45
N ASN A 28 12.90 -6.76 1.14
CA ASN A 28 12.18 -5.54 1.51
C ASN A 28 12.25 -4.44 0.44
N PRO A 29 11.17 -3.66 0.26
CA PRO A 29 9.84 -3.91 0.80
C PRO A 29 9.22 -5.18 0.20
N ILE A 30 8.44 -5.92 0.98
CA ILE A 30 7.71 -7.11 0.48
C ILE A 30 6.56 -6.75 -0.44
N LEU A 31 6.00 -5.54 -0.30
CA LEU A 31 5.12 -4.89 -1.26
C LEU A 31 5.68 -3.51 -1.57
N ALA A 32 6.36 -3.38 -2.70
CA ALA A 32 6.94 -2.13 -3.17
C ALA A 32 5.89 -1.17 -3.72
N GLY A 33 6.09 0.13 -3.49
CA GLY A 33 5.16 1.19 -3.85
C GLY A 33 4.12 1.46 -2.76
N PHE A 34 3.15 2.28 -3.05
CA PHE A 34 2.12 2.74 -2.13
C PHE A 34 1.23 1.59 -1.60
N TYR A 35 1.72 0.90 -0.55
CA TYR A 35 1.05 -0.12 0.25
C TYR A 35 1.27 0.17 1.74
N PRO A 36 0.66 1.24 2.28
CA PRO A 36 0.84 1.66 3.67
C PRO A 36 -0.05 0.89 4.64
N ASP A 37 0.22 1.05 5.93
CA ASP A 37 -0.63 0.60 7.03
C ASP A 37 -1.02 -0.88 6.89
N PRO A 38 -0.03 -1.80 6.79
CA PRO A 38 -0.32 -3.21 6.55
C PRO A 38 -0.95 -3.87 7.76
N SER A 39 -1.99 -4.69 7.52
CA SER A 39 -2.51 -5.62 8.50
C SER A 39 -2.59 -7.02 7.90
N ILE A 40 -2.20 -8.05 8.67
CA ILE A 40 -1.99 -9.40 8.19
C ILE A 40 -2.62 -10.44 9.13
N VAL A 41 -3.25 -11.47 8.53
CA VAL A 41 -3.74 -12.63 9.27
C VAL A 41 -3.26 -13.93 8.62
N ARG A 42 -2.95 -14.93 9.45
CA ARG A 42 -2.61 -16.29 9.01
C ARG A 42 -3.81 -17.22 9.21
N VAL A 43 -4.18 -17.95 8.16
CA VAL A 43 -5.24 -18.97 8.18
C VAL A 43 -4.66 -20.30 7.68
N GLY A 44 -4.30 -21.18 8.56
CA GLY A 44 -3.60 -22.42 8.21
C GLY A 44 -2.21 -22.13 7.63
N ALA A 45 -2.01 -22.45 6.35
CA ALA A 45 -0.77 -22.18 5.61
C ALA A 45 -0.82 -20.89 4.80
N ASP A 46 -1.93 -20.18 4.79
CA ASP A 46 -2.19 -19.03 3.95
C ASP A 46 -2.10 -17.73 4.77
N TYR A 47 -1.55 -16.68 4.16
CA TYR A 47 -1.44 -15.33 4.71
C TYR A 47 -2.28 -14.38 3.89
N TYR A 48 -3.05 -13.53 4.55
CA TYR A 48 -3.85 -12.48 3.90
C TYR A 48 -3.47 -11.14 4.49
N LEU A 49 -3.13 -10.19 3.62
CA LEU A 49 -2.64 -8.87 3.99
C LEU A 49 -3.48 -7.81 3.30
N VAL A 50 -3.82 -6.75 4.03
CA VAL A 50 -4.57 -5.58 3.55
C VAL A 50 -3.80 -4.31 3.79
N ASN A 51 -4.07 -3.26 2.97
CA ASN A 51 -3.44 -1.95 3.06
C ASN A 51 -4.45 -0.82 2.86
N SER A 52 -4.15 0.36 3.39
CA SER A 52 -4.89 1.60 3.09
C SER A 52 -4.85 1.93 1.61
N THR A 53 -5.93 2.50 1.11
CA THR A 53 -6.00 3.00 -0.27
C THR A 53 -6.54 4.43 -0.35
N PHE A 54 -6.91 5.01 0.76
CA PHE A 54 -7.48 6.35 0.80
C PHE A 54 -8.67 6.49 -0.14
N ALA A 55 -8.72 7.51 -1.02
CA ALA A 55 -9.81 7.68 -1.97
C ALA A 55 -9.60 6.95 -3.31
N TYR A 56 -8.63 6.03 -3.42
CA TYR A 56 -8.49 5.19 -4.62
C TYR A 56 -9.50 4.04 -4.62
N PHE A 57 -9.99 3.71 -5.81
CA PHE A 57 -10.91 2.60 -6.05
C PHE A 57 -10.28 1.57 -7.03
N PRO A 58 -10.41 0.24 -6.81
CA PRO A 58 -11.00 -0.44 -5.65
C PRO A 58 -10.23 -0.16 -4.36
N GLY A 59 -10.94 -0.15 -3.22
CA GLY A 59 -10.36 0.11 -1.91
C GLY A 59 -9.95 -1.15 -1.16
N ILE A 60 -8.86 -1.07 -0.39
CA ILE A 60 -8.34 -2.10 0.50
C ILE A 60 -8.06 -3.40 -0.28
N PRO A 61 -6.91 -3.50 -1.00
CA PRO A 61 -6.53 -4.74 -1.68
C PRO A 61 -6.33 -5.87 -0.68
N VAL A 62 -6.70 -7.09 -1.06
CA VAL A 62 -6.42 -8.31 -0.31
C VAL A 62 -5.31 -9.06 -1.02
N MET A 63 -4.14 -9.07 -0.41
CA MET A 63 -2.97 -9.79 -0.87
C MET A 63 -2.93 -11.17 -0.22
N HIS A 64 -2.60 -12.22 -0.98
CA HIS A 64 -2.47 -13.60 -0.53
C HIS A 64 -1.05 -14.09 -0.74
N SER A 65 -0.51 -14.81 0.25
CA SER A 65 0.80 -15.47 0.18
C SER A 65 0.79 -16.78 0.99
N ARG A 66 1.78 -17.65 0.73
CA ARG A 66 2.06 -18.85 1.53
C ARG A 66 3.48 -18.88 2.08
N ASP A 67 4.26 -17.84 1.77
CA ASP A 67 5.68 -17.76 2.13
C ASP A 67 6.15 -16.33 2.47
N LEU A 68 5.23 -15.37 2.65
CA LEU A 68 5.51 -13.97 2.97
C LEU A 68 6.36 -13.21 1.94
N LYS A 69 6.73 -13.87 0.82
CA LYS A 69 7.54 -13.31 -0.28
C LYS A 69 6.75 -13.18 -1.58
N ASN A 70 6.08 -14.25 -1.96
CA ASN A 70 5.32 -14.32 -3.21
C ASN A 70 3.87 -13.96 -2.95
N TRP A 71 3.44 -12.81 -3.44
CA TRP A 71 2.12 -12.25 -3.20
C TRP A 71 1.28 -12.17 -4.48
N GLU A 72 0.00 -12.50 -4.38
CA GLU A 72 -1.01 -12.23 -5.39
C GLU A 72 -2.16 -11.41 -4.82
N GLN A 73 -2.66 -10.44 -5.57
CA GLN A 73 -3.89 -9.73 -5.19
C GLN A 73 -5.09 -10.58 -5.59
N VAL A 74 -5.79 -11.13 -4.60
CA VAL A 74 -6.95 -12.02 -4.82
C VAL A 74 -8.27 -11.27 -4.92
N GLY A 75 -8.32 -10.02 -4.45
CA GLY A 75 -9.52 -9.18 -4.49
C GLY A 75 -9.29 -7.81 -3.85
N SER A 76 -10.39 -7.13 -3.57
CA SER A 76 -10.42 -5.88 -2.81
C SER A 76 -11.67 -5.86 -1.92
N VAL A 77 -11.53 -5.35 -0.71
CA VAL A 77 -12.61 -5.28 0.29
C VAL A 77 -13.73 -4.36 -0.18
N ILE A 78 -13.36 -3.18 -0.68
CA ILE A 78 -14.29 -2.22 -1.29
C ILE A 78 -14.16 -2.33 -2.80
N SER A 79 -15.02 -3.13 -3.41
CA SER A 79 -14.96 -3.49 -4.84
C SER A 79 -16.19 -3.05 -5.64
N ARG A 80 -17.23 -2.56 -4.96
CA ARG A 80 -18.47 -2.06 -5.57
C ARG A 80 -18.68 -0.59 -5.23
N PRO A 81 -18.99 0.29 -6.20
CA PRO A 81 -19.28 1.70 -5.95
C PRO A 81 -20.45 1.94 -4.96
N SER A 82 -21.33 0.94 -4.79
CA SER A 82 -22.44 1.00 -3.83
C SER A 82 -22.00 0.88 -2.37
N GLN A 83 -20.83 0.26 -2.09
CA GLN A 83 -20.35 0.09 -0.72
C GLN A 83 -19.94 1.42 -0.08
N LEU A 84 -19.17 2.23 -0.79
CA LEU A 84 -18.69 3.53 -0.33
C LEU A 84 -18.58 4.51 -1.50
N ASN A 85 -18.75 5.80 -1.23
CA ASN A 85 -18.62 6.87 -2.19
C ASN A 85 -17.51 7.85 -1.75
N PHE A 86 -16.50 8.03 -2.61
CA PHE A 86 -15.39 8.95 -2.38
C PHE A 86 -15.44 10.19 -3.29
N LEU A 87 -16.53 10.39 -4.06
CA LEU A 87 -16.68 11.58 -4.90
C LEU A 87 -16.69 12.85 -4.02
N GLY A 88 -15.85 13.81 -4.36
CA GLY A 88 -15.64 15.01 -3.57
C GLY A 88 -14.48 14.92 -2.57
N ASP A 89 -13.94 13.73 -2.31
CA ASP A 89 -12.81 13.56 -1.40
C ASP A 89 -11.48 13.92 -2.08
N ARG A 90 -10.56 14.49 -1.31
CA ARG A 90 -9.14 14.54 -1.70
C ARG A 90 -8.54 13.14 -1.70
N MET A 91 -7.60 12.88 -2.62
CA MET A 91 -7.01 11.53 -2.75
C MET A 91 -6.33 11.03 -1.47
N THR A 92 -5.84 11.90 -0.60
CA THR A 92 -5.24 11.57 0.69
C THR A 92 -6.25 11.37 1.84
N ARG A 93 -7.56 11.38 1.54
CA ARG A 93 -8.68 11.12 2.48
C ARG A 93 -9.36 9.81 2.14
N GLY A 94 -10.50 9.49 2.72
CA GLY A 94 -11.24 8.25 2.46
C GLY A 94 -10.84 7.12 3.40
N LEU A 95 -10.32 5.99 2.90
CA LEU A 95 -10.00 4.78 3.67
C LEU A 95 -8.61 4.88 4.31
N PHE A 96 -8.58 5.03 5.64
CA PHE A 96 -7.35 5.00 6.44
C PHE A 96 -6.94 3.56 6.76
N ALA A 97 -6.17 3.33 7.83
CA ALA A 97 -5.64 2.00 8.15
C ALA A 97 -6.73 0.94 8.30
N PRO A 98 -6.71 -0.12 7.48
CA PRO A 98 -7.54 -1.29 7.67
C PRO A 98 -6.85 -2.29 8.60
N ALA A 99 -7.64 -3.09 9.32
CA ALA A 99 -7.13 -4.26 10.03
C ALA A 99 -7.94 -5.50 9.65
N ILE A 100 -7.25 -6.61 9.33
CA ILE A 100 -7.85 -7.89 8.94
C ILE A 100 -7.69 -8.92 10.05
N GLU A 101 -8.79 -9.62 10.37
CA GLU A 101 -8.80 -10.74 11.30
C GLU A 101 -9.63 -11.91 10.75
N PHE A 102 -9.36 -13.12 11.26
CA PHE A 102 -10.11 -14.32 10.92
C PHE A 102 -10.58 -15.04 12.18
N HIS A 103 -11.88 -15.22 12.30
CA HIS A 103 -12.47 -15.90 13.43
C HIS A 103 -13.67 -16.76 13.00
N ASN A 104 -13.73 -18.02 13.48
CA ASN A 104 -14.85 -18.96 13.23
C ASN A 104 -15.28 -19.03 11.74
N GLY A 105 -14.29 -19.18 10.84
CA GLY A 105 -14.54 -19.32 9.40
C GLY A 105 -15.03 -18.04 8.71
N THR A 106 -14.81 -16.87 9.32
CA THR A 106 -15.18 -15.55 8.78
C THR A 106 -13.99 -14.63 8.84
N PHE A 107 -13.71 -13.93 7.74
CA PHE A 107 -12.81 -12.80 7.70
C PHE A 107 -13.56 -11.53 8.08
N TYR A 108 -12.90 -10.70 8.87
CA TYR A 108 -13.36 -9.37 9.29
C TYR A 108 -12.32 -8.36 8.84
N VAL A 109 -12.76 -7.24 8.28
CA VAL A 109 -11.92 -6.07 8.05
C VAL A 109 -12.57 -4.87 8.70
N THR A 110 -11.84 -4.23 9.60
CA THR A 110 -12.20 -2.91 10.15
C THR A 110 -11.41 -1.83 9.43
N CYS A 111 -11.96 -0.62 9.34
CA CYS A 111 -11.29 0.52 8.73
C CYS A 111 -12.00 1.82 9.14
N THR A 112 -11.30 2.93 9.01
CA THR A 112 -11.86 4.28 9.18
C THR A 112 -12.16 4.90 7.82
N LEU A 113 -13.40 5.32 7.59
CA LEU A 113 -13.78 6.23 6.51
C LEU A 113 -13.71 7.66 7.07
N ILE A 114 -12.54 8.30 6.93
CA ILE A 114 -12.28 9.63 7.51
C ILE A 114 -13.13 10.72 6.83
N ASP A 115 -13.51 11.75 7.59
CA ASP A 115 -14.36 12.86 7.18
C ASP A 115 -15.81 12.48 6.80
N HIS A 116 -16.19 11.22 7.00
CA HIS A 116 -17.52 10.68 6.75
C HIS A 116 -18.11 10.02 8.01
N ARG A 117 -18.53 8.76 7.87
CA ARG A 117 -19.23 8.03 8.93
C ARG A 117 -18.29 7.37 9.96
N GLY A 118 -16.97 7.53 9.83
CA GLY A 118 -15.98 7.00 10.77
C GLY A 118 -15.72 5.50 10.61
N ASN A 119 -15.57 4.81 11.72
CA ASN A 119 -15.15 3.41 11.73
C ASN A 119 -16.26 2.45 11.28
N PHE A 120 -15.88 1.42 10.54
CA PHE A 120 -16.79 0.38 10.07
C PHE A 120 -16.14 -1.00 10.10
N VAL A 121 -16.96 -2.03 10.00
CA VAL A 121 -16.54 -3.42 9.80
C VAL A 121 -17.26 -4.01 8.59
N VAL A 122 -16.54 -4.82 7.81
CA VAL A 122 -17.05 -5.67 6.73
C VAL A 122 -16.61 -7.10 6.93
N THR A 123 -17.38 -8.06 6.43
CA THR A 123 -17.09 -9.48 6.61
C THR A 123 -17.15 -10.24 5.29
N ALA A 124 -16.40 -11.36 5.21
CA ALA A 124 -16.48 -12.30 4.10
C ALA A 124 -16.16 -13.73 4.57
N LYS A 125 -16.72 -14.74 3.87
CA LYS A 125 -16.30 -16.14 4.03
C LYS A 125 -15.10 -16.49 3.15
N ASN A 126 -14.94 -15.78 2.04
CA ASN A 126 -13.84 -15.91 1.12
C ASN A 126 -13.06 -14.59 1.08
N PRO A 127 -11.73 -14.57 1.31
CA PRO A 127 -10.94 -13.34 1.32
C PRO A 127 -10.91 -12.63 -0.05
N ALA A 128 -11.13 -13.37 -1.15
CA ALA A 128 -11.31 -12.75 -2.48
C ALA A 128 -12.66 -12.01 -2.63
N GLY A 129 -13.56 -12.17 -1.67
CA GLY A 129 -14.91 -11.58 -1.68
C GLY A 129 -16.00 -12.55 -2.20
N PRO A 130 -17.24 -12.08 -2.41
CA PRO A 130 -17.65 -10.70 -2.13
C PRO A 130 -17.66 -10.38 -0.64
N TRP A 131 -17.21 -9.18 -0.30
CA TRP A 131 -17.31 -8.62 1.06
C TRP A 131 -18.69 -8.01 1.29
N SER A 132 -19.14 -8.00 2.54
CA SER A 132 -20.42 -7.40 2.93
C SER A 132 -20.48 -5.89 2.65
N GLU A 133 -21.65 -5.29 2.76
CA GLU A 133 -21.78 -3.85 2.92
C GLU A 133 -21.17 -3.42 4.27
N PRO A 134 -20.63 -2.18 4.38
CA PRO A 134 -20.04 -1.69 5.62
C PRO A 134 -21.08 -1.52 6.75
N THR A 135 -20.82 -2.14 7.90
CA THR A 135 -21.53 -1.87 9.15
C THR A 135 -20.74 -0.85 9.94
N PHE A 136 -21.27 0.35 10.10
CA PHE A 136 -20.59 1.44 10.82
C PHE A 136 -20.70 1.28 12.33
N LEU A 137 -19.64 1.66 13.05
CA LEU A 137 -19.49 1.57 14.50
C LEU A 137 -19.46 2.98 15.10
N PRO A 138 -20.59 3.67 15.28
CA PRO A 138 -20.62 5.08 15.66
C PRO A 138 -20.03 5.37 17.06
N GLU A 139 -19.95 4.35 17.93
CA GLU A 139 -19.34 4.48 19.26
C GLU A 139 -17.81 4.40 19.23
N VAL A 140 -17.21 3.92 18.15
CA VAL A 140 -15.77 3.85 17.94
C VAL A 140 -15.30 5.20 17.36
N LYS A 141 -15.04 6.17 18.24
CA LYS A 141 -14.67 7.55 17.86
C LYS A 141 -13.16 7.70 17.81
N GLY A 142 -12.61 7.69 16.61
CA GLY A 142 -11.17 7.80 16.36
C GLY A 142 -10.77 7.14 15.05
N ILE A 143 -9.54 6.62 14.97
CA ILE A 143 -9.00 6.00 13.77
C ILE A 143 -8.32 4.66 14.08
N ASP A 144 -7.91 3.93 13.05
CA ASP A 144 -7.13 2.70 13.09
C ASP A 144 -7.75 1.62 13.97
N PRO A 145 -9.02 1.23 13.72
CA PRO A 145 -9.66 0.18 14.49
C PRO A 145 -9.11 -1.19 14.10
N SER A 146 -8.69 -1.98 15.08
CA SER A 146 -8.36 -3.40 14.92
C SER A 146 -9.29 -4.27 15.77
N LEU A 147 -9.42 -5.56 15.42
CA LEU A 147 -10.18 -6.53 16.20
C LEU A 147 -9.24 -7.46 16.96
N PHE A 148 -9.64 -7.84 18.15
CA PHE A 148 -9.06 -8.92 18.91
C PHE A 148 -10.19 -9.88 19.36
N PHE A 149 -10.03 -11.17 19.10
CA PHE A 149 -11.01 -12.21 19.48
C PHE A 149 -10.49 -13.03 20.66
N GLU A 150 -11.37 -13.26 21.63
CA GLU A 150 -11.15 -14.13 22.77
C GLU A 150 -12.37 -15.03 23.00
N GLY A 151 -12.32 -16.28 22.56
CA GLY A 151 -13.48 -17.16 22.56
C GLY A 151 -14.62 -16.57 21.72
N GLU A 152 -15.79 -16.39 22.31
CA GLU A 152 -16.96 -15.81 21.64
C GLU A 152 -17.00 -14.27 21.70
N LYS A 153 -16.04 -13.64 22.38
CA LYS A 153 -15.96 -12.18 22.52
C LYS A 153 -15.04 -11.58 21.47
N ALA A 154 -15.38 -10.38 21.06
CA ALA A 154 -14.51 -9.54 20.24
C ALA A 154 -14.32 -8.19 20.89
N TYR A 155 -13.18 -7.56 20.62
CA TYR A 155 -12.82 -6.23 21.11
C TYR A 155 -12.35 -5.39 19.95
N VAL A 156 -12.84 -4.13 19.88
CA VAL A 156 -12.29 -3.12 18.98
C VAL A 156 -11.26 -2.31 19.75
N VAL A 157 -10.04 -2.27 19.24
CA VAL A 157 -8.92 -1.49 19.78
C VAL A 157 -8.63 -0.37 18.80
N TYR A 158 -8.54 0.89 19.23
CA TYR A 158 -8.46 2.03 18.32
C TYR A 158 -7.79 3.25 18.94
N ASN A 159 -7.19 4.09 18.10
CA ASN A 159 -6.71 5.41 18.48
C ASN A 159 -7.90 6.35 18.70
N SER A 160 -7.81 7.20 19.72
CA SER A 160 -8.88 8.16 20.04
C SER A 160 -8.32 9.46 20.61
N ASP A 161 -9.20 10.45 20.73
CA ASP A 161 -8.91 11.70 21.40
C ASP A 161 -8.60 11.50 22.89
N PRO A 162 -7.83 12.43 23.52
CA PRO A 162 -7.50 12.38 24.93
C PRO A 162 -8.76 12.51 25.80
N PRO A 163 -8.65 12.24 27.12
CA PRO A 163 -9.76 12.37 28.05
C PRO A 163 -10.46 13.73 27.92
N ASP A 164 -11.80 13.73 27.89
CA ASP A 164 -12.65 14.93 27.75
C ASP A 164 -12.36 15.79 26.51
N ASN A 165 -11.67 15.25 25.51
CA ASN A 165 -11.15 15.99 24.35
C ASN A 165 -10.23 17.16 24.74
N LYS A 166 -9.53 17.04 25.87
CA LYS A 166 -8.60 18.05 26.39
C LYS A 166 -7.16 17.59 26.25
N PRO A 167 -6.47 17.93 25.15
CA PRO A 167 -5.08 17.52 24.96
C PRO A 167 -4.16 18.28 25.94
N LEU A 168 -3.24 17.56 26.59
CA LEU A 168 -2.20 18.11 27.44
C LEU A 168 -1.05 18.72 26.62
N TYR A 169 -0.90 18.30 25.36
CA TYR A 169 0.11 18.76 24.41
C TYR A 169 -0.35 18.46 22.98
N SER A 170 0.29 19.07 21.99
CA SER A 170 -0.02 18.81 20.58
C SER A 170 0.33 17.36 20.20
N GLY A 171 -0.62 16.65 19.60
CA GLY A 171 -0.47 15.23 19.26
C GLY A 171 -0.76 14.26 20.41
N HIS A 172 -1.34 14.71 21.53
CA HIS A 172 -1.82 13.84 22.61
C HIS A 172 -2.99 12.99 22.10
N ARG A 173 -2.80 11.66 22.09
CA ARG A 173 -3.79 10.66 21.71
C ARG A 173 -3.87 9.57 22.77
N THR A 174 -4.92 8.75 22.69
CA THR A 174 -5.13 7.59 23.59
C THR A 174 -5.43 6.34 22.77
N ILE A 175 -5.17 5.17 23.35
CA ILE A 175 -5.72 3.91 22.86
C ILE A 175 -6.90 3.51 23.73
N LYS A 176 -8.01 3.19 23.08
CA LYS A 176 -9.24 2.70 23.71
C LYS A 176 -9.55 1.28 23.26
N VAL A 177 -10.28 0.58 24.14
CA VAL A 177 -10.87 -0.74 23.87
C VAL A 177 -12.37 -0.66 24.14
N ILE A 178 -13.18 -1.28 23.29
CA ILE A 178 -14.61 -1.49 23.49
C ILE A 178 -14.97 -2.91 23.04
N GLU A 179 -15.88 -3.58 23.77
CA GLU A 179 -16.36 -4.91 23.37
C GLU A 179 -17.26 -4.81 22.13
N LEU A 180 -17.19 -5.79 21.25
CA LEU A 180 -18.02 -5.94 20.05
C LEU A 180 -18.77 -7.28 20.11
N ASP A 181 -20.06 -7.29 19.85
CA ASP A 181 -20.82 -8.48 19.51
C ASP A 181 -20.52 -8.86 18.05
N PRO A 182 -19.75 -9.93 17.77
CA PRO A 182 -19.36 -10.26 16.40
C PRO A 182 -20.51 -10.80 15.54
N GLY A 183 -21.60 -11.27 16.17
CA GLY A 183 -22.78 -11.75 15.47
C GLY A 183 -23.67 -10.62 14.97
N LYS A 184 -23.73 -9.52 15.71
CA LYS A 184 -24.55 -8.33 15.38
C LYS A 184 -23.70 -7.21 14.75
N LEU A 185 -22.38 -7.27 14.88
CA LEU A 185 -21.44 -6.20 14.53
C LEU A 185 -21.80 -4.88 15.23
N GLN A 186 -22.07 -4.95 16.53
CA GLN A 186 -22.45 -3.83 17.38
C GLN A 186 -21.56 -3.78 18.61
N THR A 187 -21.17 -2.59 19.03
CA THR A 187 -20.43 -2.38 20.26
C THR A 187 -21.27 -2.67 21.49
N VAL A 188 -20.62 -3.15 22.57
CA VAL A 188 -21.26 -3.52 23.82
C VAL A 188 -20.58 -2.75 24.96
N GLY A 189 -21.39 -2.05 25.77
CA GLY A 189 -20.89 -1.27 26.91
C GLY A 189 -20.15 0.00 26.49
N GLU A 190 -19.23 0.45 27.36
CA GLU A 190 -18.48 1.70 27.19
C GLU A 190 -17.02 1.44 26.84
N ALA A 191 -16.45 2.31 26.00
CA ALA A 191 -15.04 2.30 25.68
C ALA A 191 -14.18 2.72 26.89
N LYS A 192 -13.08 2.00 27.12
CA LYS A 192 -12.10 2.33 28.17
C LYS A 192 -10.78 2.74 27.55
N ILE A 193 -10.15 3.77 28.13
CA ILE A 193 -8.77 4.15 27.82
C ILE A 193 -7.85 3.10 28.45
N VAL A 194 -7.01 2.47 27.63
CA VAL A 194 -6.02 1.47 28.08
C VAL A 194 -4.58 1.98 27.99
N VAL A 195 -4.32 2.97 27.12
CA VAL A 195 -3.06 3.73 27.06
C VAL A 195 -3.40 5.21 26.90
N ASN A 196 -2.78 6.06 27.71
CA ASN A 196 -2.97 7.50 27.65
C ASN A 196 -1.64 8.20 27.35
N GLY A 197 -1.53 8.77 26.15
CA GLY A 197 -0.38 9.57 25.71
C GLY A 197 0.86 8.75 25.31
N GLY A 198 0.76 7.43 25.12
CA GLY A 198 1.88 6.59 24.68
C GLY A 198 2.69 5.99 25.83
N VAL A 199 3.98 5.66 25.57
CA VAL A 199 4.85 4.95 26.51
C VAL A 199 5.06 5.69 27.82
N ASP A 200 5.27 7.00 27.74
CA ASP A 200 5.50 7.87 28.90
C ASP A 200 4.92 9.26 28.63
N ILE A 201 3.74 9.53 29.18
CA ILE A 201 3.01 10.80 28.97
C ILE A 201 3.82 12.03 29.40
N SER A 202 4.75 11.89 30.35
CA SER A 202 5.59 13.00 30.81
C SER A 202 6.56 13.50 29.73
N LYS A 203 6.92 12.62 28.77
CA LYS A 203 7.75 12.93 27.62
C LYS A 203 6.95 13.46 26.41
N LYS A 204 5.62 13.60 26.58
CA LYS A 204 4.72 14.12 25.55
C LYS A 204 4.81 13.37 24.22
N PRO A 205 4.63 12.04 24.21
CA PRO A 205 4.71 11.26 22.96
C PRO A 205 3.67 11.76 21.95
N VAL A 206 4.09 11.88 20.70
CA VAL A 206 3.22 12.37 19.63
C VAL A 206 2.51 11.21 18.99
N TRP A 207 1.17 11.24 18.96
CA TRP A 207 0.32 10.46 18.08
C TRP A 207 0.51 8.96 18.18
N ILE A 208 0.11 8.35 19.32
CA ILE A 208 0.03 6.88 19.40
C ILE A 208 -1.15 6.39 18.57
N GLU A 209 -0.92 5.45 17.62
CA GLU A 209 -1.90 4.99 16.63
C GLU A 209 -1.65 3.55 16.18
N GLY A 210 -2.49 3.00 15.28
CA GLY A 210 -2.33 1.65 14.72
C GLY A 210 -2.31 0.54 15.76
N PRO A 211 -3.17 0.55 16.80
CA PRO A 211 -3.07 -0.41 17.88
C PRO A 211 -3.56 -1.79 17.48
N HIS A 212 -2.83 -2.84 17.91
CA HIS A 212 -3.28 -4.22 17.87
C HIS A 212 -3.10 -4.89 19.22
N ILE A 213 -3.95 -5.88 19.55
CA ILE A 213 -3.76 -6.78 20.68
C ILE A 213 -3.50 -8.17 20.16
N MET A 214 -2.53 -8.87 20.77
CA MET A 214 -2.29 -10.30 20.60
C MET A 214 -2.13 -10.99 21.95
N GLN A 215 -2.43 -12.28 22.01
CA GLN A 215 -2.18 -13.11 23.19
C GLN A 215 -1.03 -14.08 22.93
N ALA A 216 -0.02 -14.06 23.80
CA ALA A 216 1.10 -14.99 23.77
C ALA A 216 1.71 -15.11 25.18
N HIS A 217 2.38 -16.24 25.51
CA HIS A 217 3.12 -16.45 26.75
C HIS A 217 2.32 -16.13 28.04
N GLY A 218 0.97 -16.26 28.00
CA GLY A 218 0.09 -15.92 29.13
C GLY A 218 -0.10 -14.43 29.40
N TRP A 219 0.23 -13.58 28.41
CA TRP A 219 0.02 -12.14 28.42
C TRP A 219 -0.81 -11.67 27.22
N TYR A 220 -1.45 -10.52 27.37
CA TYR A 220 -2.00 -9.71 26.29
C TYR A 220 -0.98 -8.62 25.98
N TYR A 221 -0.52 -8.57 24.73
CA TYR A 221 0.38 -7.55 24.24
C TYR A 221 -0.42 -6.55 23.42
N LEU A 222 -0.32 -5.28 23.78
CA LEU A 222 -0.76 -4.17 22.97
C LEU A 222 0.47 -3.55 22.33
N TYR A 223 0.51 -3.46 21.02
CA TYR A 223 1.57 -2.77 20.29
C TYR A 223 0.94 -1.71 19.39
N ALA A 224 1.67 -0.62 19.16
CA ALA A 224 1.17 0.54 18.46
C ALA A 224 2.32 1.38 17.91
N ALA A 225 2.03 2.19 16.89
CA ALA A 225 2.97 3.20 16.41
C ALA A 225 2.95 4.43 17.31
N GLU A 226 4.12 5.10 17.42
CA GLU A 226 4.29 6.36 18.15
C GLU A 226 5.27 7.26 17.41
N GLY A 227 5.11 8.59 17.52
CA GLY A 227 6.00 9.56 16.90
C GLY A 227 5.42 10.26 15.66
N GLY A 228 4.23 9.85 15.21
CA GLY A 228 3.60 10.31 13.97
C GLY A 228 4.27 9.74 12.73
N THR A 229 3.54 9.65 11.63
CA THR A 229 3.93 8.94 10.41
C THR A 229 4.99 9.67 9.56
N SER A 230 6.13 10.01 10.16
CA SER A 230 7.30 10.65 9.51
C SER A 230 8.59 10.08 10.11
N VAL A 231 9.71 10.80 10.03
CA VAL A 231 11.04 10.34 10.47
C VAL A 231 11.12 9.93 11.94
N ASN A 232 10.20 10.41 12.78
CA ASN A 232 10.11 10.05 14.19
C ASN A 232 9.23 8.82 14.47
N HIS A 233 8.63 8.22 13.45
CA HIS A 233 7.76 7.06 13.56
C HIS A 233 8.50 5.86 14.15
N THR A 234 7.88 5.19 15.11
CA THR A 234 8.45 4.04 15.83
C THR A 234 7.34 3.05 16.15
N GLU A 235 7.71 1.84 16.57
CA GLU A 235 6.80 0.86 17.13
C GLU A 235 7.08 0.65 18.60
N VAL A 236 6.02 0.62 19.42
CA VAL A 236 6.08 0.43 20.87
C VAL A 236 5.19 -0.73 21.30
N VAL A 237 5.51 -1.34 22.44
CA VAL A 237 4.77 -2.48 22.98
C VAL A 237 4.51 -2.34 24.49
N PHE A 238 3.34 -2.84 24.88
CA PHE A 238 2.87 -2.92 26.25
C PHE A 238 2.37 -4.33 26.52
N ARG A 239 2.28 -4.77 27.80
CA ARG A 239 1.61 -6.02 28.15
C ARG A 239 0.72 -5.89 29.38
N GLY A 240 -0.31 -6.74 29.44
CA GLY A 240 -1.27 -6.79 30.54
C GLY A 240 -1.80 -8.20 30.76
N LYS A 241 -2.66 -8.39 31.76
CA LYS A 241 -3.30 -9.69 32.06
C LYS A 241 -4.74 -9.79 31.55
N SER A 242 -5.21 -8.78 30.85
CA SER A 242 -6.54 -8.70 30.27
C SER A 242 -6.51 -7.80 29.02
N PRO A 243 -7.40 -8.00 28.04
CA PRO A 243 -7.54 -7.07 26.91
C PRO A 243 -7.97 -5.66 27.35
N TRP A 244 -8.48 -5.53 28.58
CA TRP A 244 -8.84 -4.26 29.20
C TRP A 244 -7.69 -3.59 29.97
N GLY A 245 -6.47 -4.19 29.93
CA GLY A 245 -5.34 -3.75 30.72
C GLY A 245 -5.46 -4.10 32.23
N PRO A 246 -4.74 -3.37 33.13
CA PRO A 246 -3.80 -2.32 32.77
C PRO A 246 -2.63 -2.85 31.96
N PHE A 247 -2.18 -2.04 30.98
CA PHE A 247 -1.03 -2.34 30.14
C PHE A 247 0.22 -1.62 30.67
N VAL A 248 1.31 -2.36 30.86
CA VAL A 248 2.61 -1.85 31.29
C VAL A 248 3.53 -1.77 30.07
N PRO A 249 4.16 -0.61 29.80
CA PRO A 249 5.09 -0.48 28.68
C PRO A 249 6.36 -1.31 28.88
N TYR A 250 6.95 -1.78 27.79
CA TYR A 250 8.27 -2.38 27.79
C TYR A 250 9.33 -1.32 28.15
N GLU A 251 10.25 -1.66 29.04
CA GLU A 251 11.27 -0.70 29.52
C GLU A 251 12.26 -0.25 28.43
N HIS A 252 12.43 -1.08 27.39
CA HIS A 252 13.30 -0.78 26.24
C HIS A 252 12.53 -0.34 24.99
N ASN A 253 11.31 0.23 25.16
CA ASN A 253 10.62 0.87 24.05
C ASN A 253 11.43 2.04 23.47
N PRO A 254 11.38 2.30 22.14
CA PRO A 254 10.60 1.58 21.14
C PRO A 254 11.24 0.26 20.71
N ILE A 255 10.42 -0.73 20.31
CA ILE A 255 10.88 -2.02 19.80
C ILE A 255 11.32 -1.97 18.33
N LEU A 256 10.98 -0.89 17.62
CA LEU A 256 11.49 -0.55 16.29
C LEU A 256 11.64 0.97 16.19
N SER A 257 12.82 1.44 15.78
CA SER A 257 13.10 2.84 15.47
C SER A 257 14.15 2.92 14.37
N GLN A 258 14.06 3.95 13.53
CA GLN A 258 15.06 4.29 12.52
C GLN A 258 15.56 5.74 12.67
N ARG A 259 15.01 6.50 13.63
CA ARG A 259 15.26 7.94 13.80
C ARG A 259 16.65 8.27 14.34
N GLU A 260 17.28 7.34 15.07
CA GLU A 260 18.61 7.51 15.65
C GLU A 260 19.74 7.18 14.66
N LEU A 261 19.39 6.62 13.49
CA LEU A 261 20.38 6.23 12.48
C LEU A 261 20.85 7.43 11.67
N PRO A 262 22.12 7.44 11.22
CA PRO A 262 22.65 8.55 10.42
C PRO A 262 21.78 8.86 9.19
N PRO A 263 21.35 10.11 8.99
CA PRO A 263 20.44 10.45 7.89
C PRO A 263 21.07 10.30 6.50
N GLY A 264 22.40 10.44 6.39
CA GLY A 264 23.15 10.30 5.13
C GLY A 264 23.63 8.88 4.81
N ARG A 265 23.12 7.83 5.51
CA ARG A 265 23.46 6.45 5.20
C ARG A 265 22.98 6.05 3.80
N PRO A 266 23.67 5.14 3.08
CA PRO A 266 23.27 4.72 1.74
C PRO A 266 21.95 3.94 1.79
N ASN A 267 21.07 4.19 0.79
CA ASN A 267 19.76 3.53 0.63
C ASN A 267 18.94 3.50 1.93
N PRO A 268 18.66 4.65 2.55
CA PRO A 268 18.03 4.69 3.86
C PRO A 268 16.60 4.15 3.80
N ILE A 269 16.22 3.41 4.85
CA ILE A 269 14.83 3.07 5.18
C ILE A 269 14.50 3.87 6.43
N THR A 270 13.42 4.66 6.41
CA THR A 270 13.02 5.56 7.51
C THR A 270 11.54 5.43 7.83
N SER A 271 11.07 6.13 8.86
CA SER A 271 9.65 6.23 9.21
C SER A 271 8.98 4.87 9.48
N ALA A 272 9.71 3.93 10.11
CA ALA A 272 9.26 2.56 10.35
C ALA A 272 8.35 2.46 11.58
N GLY A 273 7.19 1.83 11.44
CA GLY A 273 6.21 1.61 12.50
C GLY A 273 4.88 1.13 11.94
N HIS A 274 3.81 1.16 12.76
CA HIS A 274 2.46 0.68 12.42
C HIS A 274 2.49 -0.80 12.03
N ALA A 275 2.97 -1.64 12.97
CA ALA A 275 3.24 -3.03 12.71
C ALA A 275 2.10 -3.95 13.14
N GLN A 276 2.02 -5.13 12.48
CA GLN A 276 1.30 -6.29 12.98
C GLN A 276 2.21 -7.50 12.98
N PHE A 277 2.08 -8.35 14.02
CA PHE A 277 2.88 -9.57 14.17
C PHE A 277 2.16 -10.78 13.57
N VAL A 278 2.93 -11.65 12.93
CA VAL A 278 2.43 -12.90 12.37
C VAL A 278 3.45 -14.02 12.56
N GLN A 279 2.97 -15.25 12.76
CA GLN A 279 3.84 -16.41 12.80
C GLN A 279 4.15 -16.91 11.39
N GLY A 280 5.45 -17.02 11.05
CA GLY A 280 5.92 -17.55 9.78
C GLY A 280 5.73 -19.07 9.63
N PRO A 281 6.02 -19.61 8.43
CA PRO A 281 5.95 -21.06 8.19
C PRO A 281 6.93 -21.88 9.07
N ASP A 282 8.05 -21.29 9.49
CA ASP A 282 9.06 -21.86 10.38
C ASP A 282 8.70 -21.77 11.87
N GLY A 283 7.55 -21.17 12.19
CA GLY A 283 7.13 -20.93 13.57
C GLY A 283 7.77 -19.69 14.22
N GLN A 284 8.69 -19.01 13.54
CA GLN A 284 9.24 -17.73 14.00
C GLN A 284 8.20 -16.62 13.85
N THR A 285 8.21 -15.65 14.76
CA THR A 285 7.39 -14.44 14.65
C THR A 285 8.06 -13.44 13.71
N TYR A 286 7.27 -12.83 12.85
CA TYR A 286 7.66 -11.72 11.98
C TYR A 286 6.76 -10.51 12.25
N ALA A 287 7.30 -9.32 12.09
CA ALA A 287 6.55 -8.07 12.08
C ALA A 287 6.42 -7.56 10.66
N ILE A 288 5.20 -7.26 10.26
CA ILE A 288 4.87 -6.59 9.00
C ILE A 288 4.50 -5.14 9.35
N PHE A 289 5.14 -4.17 8.71
CA PHE A 289 5.01 -2.75 9.08
C PHE A 289 5.20 -1.83 7.88
N LEU A 290 4.88 -0.56 8.03
CA LEU A 290 5.17 0.44 7.00
C LEU A 290 6.55 1.08 7.23
N ALA A 291 7.20 1.45 6.12
CA ALA A 291 8.36 2.35 6.11
C ALA A 291 8.46 3.05 4.75
N VAL A 292 9.42 3.97 4.60
CA VAL A 292 9.67 4.68 3.35
C VAL A 292 11.13 4.55 2.93
N ARG A 293 11.39 4.69 1.62
CA ARG A 293 12.73 4.69 1.02
C ARG A 293 13.03 6.08 0.44
N PRO A 294 13.58 7.04 1.19
CA PRO A 294 13.94 8.33 0.65
C PRO A 294 15.13 8.22 -0.33
N TYR A 295 15.14 9.04 -1.38
CA TYR A 295 16.27 9.16 -2.30
C TYR A 295 17.15 10.38 -1.99
N GLU A 296 16.60 11.43 -1.37
CA GLU A 296 17.31 12.63 -0.92
C GLU A 296 16.58 13.24 0.29
N GLY A 297 17.30 13.49 1.39
CA GLY A 297 16.68 14.00 2.61
C GLY A 297 15.53 13.09 3.07
N ASN A 298 14.31 13.63 3.10
CA ASN A 298 13.07 12.85 3.37
C ASN A 298 12.15 12.80 2.14
N HIS A 299 12.68 13.00 0.93
CA HIS A 299 11.90 12.93 -0.31
C HIS A 299 11.77 11.49 -0.81
N TYR A 300 10.55 11.04 -1.07
CA TYR A 300 10.20 9.73 -1.62
C TYR A 300 8.88 9.82 -2.40
N ASN A 301 8.79 9.10 -3.52
CA ASN A 301 7.63 9.11 -4.41
C ASN A 301 6.87 7.77 -4.41
N THR A 302 7.49 6.70 -3.91
CA THR A 302 6.85 5.37 -3.79
C THR A 302 5.78 5.31 -2.70
N GLY A 303 5.67 6.35 -1.88
CA GLY A 303 4.79 6.34 -0.71
C GLY A 303 5.34 5.50 0.43
N ARG A 304 4.46 5.21 1.41
CA ARG A 304 4.74 4.27 2.49
C ARG A 304 4.52 2.86 1.96
N GLU A 305 5.51 1.98 2.10
CA GLU A 305 5.58 0.64 1.53
C GLU A 305 5.49 -0.40 2.66
N THR A 306 5.18 -1.65 2.35
CA THR A 306 5.09 -2.73 3.34
C THR A 306 6.42 -3.47 3.47
N PHE A 307 6.92 -3.56 4.70
CA PHE A 307 8.19 -4.19 5.07
C PHE A 307 7.98 -5.37 6.02
N ILE A 308 9.03 -6.18 6.18
CA ILE A 308 9.07 -7.31 7.11
C ILE A 308 10.40 -7.31 7.87
N VAL A 309 10.34 -7.68 9.17
CA VAL A 309 11.53 -8.03 9.97
C VAL A 309 11.22 -9.24 10.84
N PRO A 310 12.23 -10.08 11.19
CA PRO A 310 12.05 -11.10 12.20
C PRO A 310 11.87 -10.48 13.60
N VAL A 311 11.13 -11.18 14.47
CA VAL A 311 10.89 -10.81 15.86
C VAL A 311 11.47 -11.89 16.77
N ARG A 312 12.23 -11.49 17.78
CA ARG A 312 12.73 -12.35 18.83
C ARG A 312 11.97 -12.11 20.13
N TRP A 313 11.66 -13.16 20.86
CA TRP A 313 11.09 -13.07 22.19
C TRP A 313 12.21 -13.03 23.24
N GLU A 314 12.24 -11.95 24.03
CA GLU A 314 13.22 -11.73 25.10
C GLU A 314 12.49 -11.49 26.42
N ASN A 315 12.65 -12.41 27.39
CA ASN A 315 11.93 -12.33 28.68
C ASN A 315 10.41 -12.13 28.51
N ASP A 316 9.81 -12.87 27.58
CA ASP A 316 8.41 -12.74 27.16
C ASP A 316 8.05 -11.37 26.57
N TRP A 317 8.99 -10.64 26.00
CA TRP A 317 8.72 -9.44 25.21
C TRP A 317 9.06 -9.65 23.74
N PRO A 318 8.20 -9.22 22.81
CA PRO A 318 8.51 -9.27 21.38
C PRO A 318 9.44 -8.09 21.03
N VAL A 319 10.63 -8.40 20.51
CA VAL A 319 11.62 -7.41 20.10
C VAL A 319 11.91 -7.59 18.62
N MET A 320 11.64 -6.58 17.82
CA MET A 320 11.95 -6.59 16.40
C MET A 320 13.46 -6.61 16.17
N GLN A 321 13.91 -7.31 15.12
CA GLN A 321 15.32 -7.54 14.81
C GLN A 321 15.70 -6.87 13.46
N PRO A 322 15.76 -5.53 13.40
CA PRO A 322 16.06 -4.84 12.14
C PRO A 322 17.50 -5.05 11.67
N GLY A 323 18.42 -5.39 12.58
CA GLY A 323 19.84 -5.52 12.31
C GLY A 323 20.67 -4.30 12.77
N PRO A 324 21.99 -4.37 12.68
CA PRO A 324 22.89 -3.36 13.28
C PRO A 324 22.81 -1.98 12.60
N ASN A 325 22.39 -1.92 11.33
CA ASN A 325 22.25 -0.70 10.56
C ASN A 325 20.76 -0.33 10.30
N GLY A 326 19.86 -0.82 11.16
CA GLY A 326 18.42 -0.65 10.99
C GLY A 326 17.79 -1.71 10.08
N VAL A 327 16.60 -1.42 9.56
CA VAL A 327 15.87 -2.32 8.66
C VAL A 327 16.69 -2.63 7.40
N GLN A 328 16.84 -3.93 7.12
CA GLN A 328 17.63 -4.43 5.98
C GLN A 328 16.74 -4.67 4.77
N TYR A 329 17.36 -4.65 3.57
CA TYR A 329 16.72 -5.03 2.33
C TYR A 329 16.53 -6.55 2.18
N HIS A 330 17.28 -7.36 2.93
CA HIS A 330 17.28 -8.82 2.83
C HIS A 330 17.27 -9.48 4.21
N TYR A 331 16.37 -10.44 4.40
CA TYR A 331 16.35 -11.31 5.59
C TYR A 331 16.23 -12.77 5.16
N ALA A 332 17.18 -13.59 5.58
CA ALA A 332 17.09 -15.05 5.40
C ALA A 332 16.03 -15.63 6.35
N ALA A 333 15.18 -16.52 5.84
CA ALA A 333 14.19 -17.27 6.62
C ALA A 333 14.26 -18.77 6.29
N ASN A 334 13.93 -19.64 7.25
CA ASN A 334 14.13 -21.09 7.14
C ASN A 334 12.86 -21.82 6.72
N PHE A 335 12.29 -21.44 5.58
CA PHE A 335 11.15 -22.15 4.97
C PHE A 335 11.24 -22.11 3.45
N PRO A 336 10.55 -23.04 2.74
CA PRO A 336 10.63 -23.11 1.30
C PRO A 336 9.85 -21.98 0.63
N GLU A 337 10.32 -21.57 -0.54
CA GLU A 337 9.58 -20.67 -1.43
C GLU A 337 8.36 -21.38 -2.01
N VAL A 338 7.18 -20.72 -1.97
CA VAL A 338 5.91 -21.23 -2.49
C VAL A 338 5.33 -20.23 -3.47
N LYS A 339 5.54 -20.45 -4.78
CA LYS A 339 4.97 -19.58 -5.82
C LYS A 339 3.49 -19.91 -6.04
N LEU A 340 2.64 -18.89 -5.92
CA LEU A 340 1.23 -19.00 -6.26
C LEU A 340 1.02 -18.75 -7.76
N PRO A 341 0.03 -19.39 -8.42
CA PRO A 341 -0.20 -19.24 -9.86
C PRO A 341 -0.45 -17.80 -10.32
N GLY A 342 -1.10 -16.99 -9.49
CA GLY A 342 -1.40 -15.58 -9.73
C GLY A 342 -0.36 -14.59 -9.19
N ALA A 343 0.68 -15.09 -8.48
CA ALA A 343 1.69 -14.23 -7.87
C ALA A 343 2.49 -13.48 -8.95
N ARG A 344 2.65 -12.19 -8.73
CA ARG A 344 3.55 -11.33 -9.49
C ARG A 344 4.64 -10.80 -8.56
N PRO A 345 5.85 -10.55 -9.08
CA PRO A 345 6.88 -9.91 -8.26
C PRO A 345 6.37 -8.59 -7.69
N GLN A 346 6.53 -8.42 -6.36
CA GLN A 346 6.16 -7.23 -5.61
C GLN A 346 7.37 -6.64 -4.88
N SER A 347 8.52 -7.31 -4.91
CA SER A 347 9.76 -6.94 -4.23
C SER A 347 10.97 -7.09 -5.14
N GLY A 348 12.07 -6.39 -4.84
CA GLY A 348 13.26 -6.34 -5.69
C GLY A 348 13.00 -5.64 -7.02
N ASN A 349 13.86 -5.82 -8.02
CA ASN A 349 13.63 -5.33 -9.37
C ASN A 349 12.77 -6.30 -10.18
N PHE A 350 11.76 -5.77 -10.85
CA PHE A 350 10.85 -6.55 -11.69
C PHE A 350 10.33 -5.74 -12.89
N ALA A 351 9.77 -6.46 -13.86
CA ALA A 351 9.11 -5.87 -15.02
C ALA A 351 7.81 -6.61 -15.35
N TYR A 352 6.86 -5.88 -15.93
CA TYR A 352 5.60 -6.43 -16.44
C TYR A 352 5.09 -5.64 -17.64
N THR A 353 4.17 -6.28 -18.40
CA THR A 353 3.40 -5.61 -19.45
C THR A 353 1.93 -5.99 -19.32
N LEU A 354 1.05 -4.98 -19.21
CA LEU A 354 -0.40 -5.13 -19.19
C LEU A 354 -0.94 -4.86 -20.60
N THR A 355 -1.69 -5.78 -21.19
CA THR A 355 -2.17 -5.71 -22.59
C THR A 355 -3.65 -5.37 -22.73
N PHE A 356 -4.43 -5.40 -21.66
CA PHE A 356 -5.85 -4.99 -21.62
C PHE A 356 -6.79 -5.72 -22.58
N GLU A 357 -6.59 -7.04 -22.75
CA GLU A 357 -7.36 -7.80 -23.75
C GLU A 357 -8.78 -8.18 -23.27
N LYS A 358 -8.92 -8.62 -22.01
CA LYS A 358 -10.16 -9.18 -21.46
C LYS A 358 -10.58 -8.58 -20.14
N GLN A 359 -9.62 -8.28 -19.26
CA GLN A 359 -9.87 -7.77 -17.91
C GLN A 359 -8.76 -6.80 -17.52
N LEU A 360 -9.07 -5.92 -16.59
CA LEU A 360 -8.08 -5.07 -15.95
C LEU A 360 -7.28 -5.89 -14.94
N ASP A 361 -6.01 -5.52 -14.78
CA ASP A 361 -5.17 -6.01 -13.68
C ASP A 361 -5.79 -5.55 -12.35
N PRO A 362 -5.96 -6.43 -11.33
CA PRO A 362 -6.58 -6.05 -10.05
C PRO A 362 -5.81 -4.96 -9.28
N ALA A 363 -4.53 -4.74 -9.59
CA ALA A 363 -3.72 -3.69 -8.96
C ALA A 363 -3.86 -2.31 -9.63
N LEU A 364 -4.69 -2.19 -10.67
CA LEU A 364 -5.01 -0.89 -11.28
C LEU A 364 -6.03 -0.14 -10.42
N LEU A 365 -5.83 1.16 -10.33
CA LEU A 365 -6.59 2.06 -9.47
C LEU A 365 -7.26 3.17 -10.29
N PHE A 366 -8.45 3.54 -9.86
CA PHE A 366 -9.22 4.69 -10.32
C PHE A 366 -9.22 5.77 -9.24
N LEU A 367 -9.46 7.02 -9.64
CA LEU A 367 -9.70 8.08 -8.66
C LEU A 367 -11.16 8.02 -8.20
N ARG A 368 -11.38 7.79 -6.91
CA ARG A 368 -12.65 7.86 -6.14
C ARG A 368 -13.68 6.78 -6.46
N THR A 369 -13.92 6.46 -7.71
CA THR A 369 -14.91 5.44 -8.10
C THR A 369 -14.57 4.90 -9.50
N VAL A 370 -15.22 3.81 -9.90
CA VAL A 370 -15.16 3.28 -11.26
C VAL A 370 -16.44 3.61 -12.01
N ASP A 371 -16.28 4.08 -13.24
CA ASP A 371 -17.34 4.18 -14.23
C ASP A 371 -17.02 3.20 -15.37
N SER A 372 -17.61 2.01 -15.32
CA SER A 372 -17.36 0.95 -16.31
C SER A 372 -17.79 1.34 -17.73
N SER A 373 -18.64 2.35 -17.90
CA SER A 373 -19.03 2.87 -19.20
C SER A 373 -17.97 3.78 -19.83
N SER A 374 -17.00 4.26 -19.04
CA SER A 374 -15.97 5.21 -19.47
C SER A 374 -14.76 4.56 -20.15
N PHE A 375 -14.67 3.24 -20.15
CA PHE A 375 -13.58 2.51 -20.82
C PHE A 375 -14.04 1.23 -21.50
N ALA A 376 -13.23 0.73 -22.41
CA ALA A 376 -13.41 -0.57 -23.05
C ALA A 376 -12.08 -1.28 -23.22
N LEU A 377 -12.11 -2.62 -23.23
CA LEU A 377 -10.95 -3.49 -23.39
C LEU A 377 -11.07 -4.28 -24.68
N SER A 378 -9.97 -4.43 -25.41
CA SER A 378 -9.95 -5.27 -26.59
C SER A 378 -8.53 -5.70 -26.97
N LYS A 379 -8.40 -6.89 -27.59
CA LYS A 379 -7.14 -7.37 -28.14
C LYS A 379 -6.58 -6.42 -29.23
N ALA A 380 -7.45 -5.78 -30.01
CA ALA A 380 -7.05 -4.91 -31.10
C ALA A 380 -6.48 -3.57 -30.62
N HIS A 381 -7.11 -2.97 -29.62
CA HIS A 381 -6.82 -1.59 -29.21
C HIS A 381 -6.22 -1.47 -27.79
N GLY A 382 -6.22 -2.54 -27.01
CA GLY A 382 -5.87 -2.49 -25.59
C GLY A 382 -6.98 -1.82 -24.78
N LEU A 383 -6.61 -0.88 -23.91
CA LEU A 383 -7.51 -0.04 -23.12
C LEU A 383 -7.93 1.19 -23.94
N THR A 384 -9.22 1.37 -24.12
CA THR A 384 -9.79 2.58 -24.73
C THR A 384 -10.50 3.38 -23.65
N LEU A 385 -10.08 4.61 -23.40
CA LEU A 385 -10.72 5.56 -22.50
C LEU A 385 -11.61 6.52 -23.28
N LYS A 386 -12.85 6.75 -22.83
CA LYS A 386 -13.66 7.90 -23.27
C LYS A 386 -13.15 9.14 -22.54
N LEU A 387 -12.86 10.20 -23.27
CA LEU A 387 -12.48 11.45 -22.63
C LEU A 387 -13.63 11.97 -21.77
N LYS A 388 -13.29 12.49 -20.62
CA LYS A 388 -14.24 13.13 -19.69
C LYS A 388 -13.88 14.60 -19.50
N PRO A 389 -14.87 15.48 -19.25
CA PRO A 389 -14.60 16.88 -18.92
C PRO A 389 -13.84 17.04 -17.59
N GLU A 390 -14.00 16.09 -16.67
CA GLU A 390 -13.29 16.08 -15.39
C GLU A 390 -11.80 15.92 -15.60
N THR A 391 -11.03 16.66 -14.79
CA THR A 391 -9.56 16.56 -14.74
C THR A 391 -9.09 15.90 -13.46
N CYS A 392 -7.88 15.36 -13.46
CA CYS A 392 -7.28 14.80 -12.25
C CYS A 392 -6.92 15.87 -11.20
N ALA A 393 -6.95 17.16 -11.55
CA ALA A 393 -6.84 18.27 -10.61
C ALA A 393 -8.16 18.57 -9.87
N GLY A 394 -9.27 17.95 -10.26
CA GLY A 394 -10.58 18.10 -9.62
C GLY A 394 -10.91 16.96 -8.66
N LEU A 395 -12.04 17.10 -7.99
CA LEU A 395 -12.54 16.10 -7.01
C LEU A 395 -13.60 15.17 -7.61
N GLY A 396 -13.76 15.14 -8.94
CA GLY A 396 -14.67 14.26 -9.67
C GLY A 396 -14.05 12.89 -9.99
N ASN A 397 -14.63 12.22 -11.00
CA ASN A 397 -14.16 10.94 -11.51
C ASN A 397 -13.62 11.08 -12.95
N PRO A 398 -12.37 11.49 -13.15
CA PRO A 398 -11.76 11.61 -14.47
C PRO A 398 -11.54 10.26 -15.15
N ALA A 399 -11.31 10.25 -16.46
CA ALA A 399 -10.89 9.04 -17.17
C ALA A 399 -9.42 8.73 -16.89
N PHE A 400 -9.16 8.13 -15.74
CA PHE A 400 -7.86 7.84 -15.16
C PHE A 400 -7.79 6.37 -14.72
N ILE A 401 -6.79 5.63 -15.19
CA ILE A 401 -6.49 4.26 -14.75
C ILE A 401 -4.99 4.14 -14.55
N GLY A 402 -4.57 3.97 -13.30
CA GLY A 402 -3.17 4.03 -12.92
C GLY A 402 -2.68 2.83 -12.12
N LYS A 403 -1.37 2.71 -12.04
CA LYS A 403 -0.67 1.75 -11.19
C LYS A 403 0.37 2.46 -10.35
N ARG A 404 0.64 1.94 -9.17
CA ARG A 404 1.63 2.47 -8.22
C ARG A 404 3.01 2.56 -8.84
N GLN A 405 3.72 3.65 -8.62
CA GLN A 405 5.18 3.70 -8.82
C GLN A 405 5.82 2.85 -7.71
N GLN A 406 6.56 1.80 -8.10
CA GLN A 406 7.06 0.79 -7.17
C GLN A 406 8.60 0.84 -6.98
N HIS A 407 9.29 1.70 -7.75
CA HIS A 407 10.74 1.86 -7.71
C HIS A 407 11.10 3.33 -7.76
N GLN A 408 12.22 3.69 -7.14
CA GLN A 408 12.84 5.02 -7.27
C GLN A 408 13.40 5.22 -8.68
N TYR A 409 13.87 4.14 -9.29
CA TYR A 409 14.36 4.09 -10.68
C TYR A 409 13.48 3.14 -11.47
N CYS A 410 12.70 3.67 -12.38
CA CYS A 410 11.81 2.85 -13.22
C CYS A 410 11.52 3.52 -14.55
N THR A 411 11.07 2.70 -15.49
CA THR A 411 10.58 3.13 -16.80
C THR A 411 9.16 2.66 -17.00
N THR A 412 8.26 3.56 -17.42
CA THR A 412 6.89 3.24 -17.82
C THR A 412 6.65 3.68 -19.25
N GLU A 413 6.11 2.78 -20.08
CA GLU A 413 5.88 3.00 -21.49
C GLU A 413 4.45 2.61 -21.90
N THR A 414 3.91 3.31 -22.90
CA THR A 414 2.67 2.94 -23.59
C THR A 414 2.71 3.32 -25.07
N GLU A 415 1.92 2.64 -25.90
CA GLU A 415 1.57 3.11 -27.25
C GLU A 415 0.18 3.73 -27.18
N LEU A 416 0.09 5.01 -27.51
CA LEU A 416 -1.15 5.79 -27.56
C LEU A 416 -1.60 5.98 -29.02
N LYS A 417 -2.85 5.63 -29.33
CA LYS A 417 -3.55 6.03 -30.54
C LYS A 417 -4.65 7.03 -30.16
N PHE A 418 -4.47 8.29 -30.52
CA PHE A 418 -5.39 9.36 -30.18
C PHE A 418 -5.35 10.46 -31.25
N THR A 419 -6.51 10.95 -31.65
CA THR A 419 -6.66 12.08 -32.59
C THR A 419 -7.46 13.17 -31.86
N PRO A 420 -6.79 14.18 -31.28
CA PRO A 420 -7.47 15.29 -30.63
C PRO A 420 -8.24 16.13 -31.66
N LYS A 421 -9.45 16.57 -31.29
CA LYS A 421 -10.32 17.41 -32.12
C LYS A 421 -10.17 18.90 -31.78
N GLY A 422 -9.42 19.25 -30.77
CA GLY A 422 -9.13 20.61 -30.32
C GLY A 422 -8.16 20.63 -29.15
N ASP A 423 -7.71 21.82 -28.77
CA ASP A 423 -6.67 22.06 -27.79
C ASP A 423 -7.08 21.65 -26.35
N ALA A 424 -8.40 21.52 -26.09
CA ALA A 424 -8.93 21.05 -24.81
C ALA A 424 -8.83 19.52 -24.64
N GLU A 425 -8.73 18.77 -25.75
CA GLU A 425 -8.66 17.31 -25.71
C GLU A 425 -7.23 16.84 -25.54
N GLN A 426 -6.97 16.07 -24.48
CA GLN A 426 -5.65 15.59 -24.11
C GLN A 426 -5.70 14.12 -23.70
N ALA A 427 -4.71 13.33 -24.09
CA ALA A 427 -4.54 11.95 -23.64
C ALA A 427 -3.07 11.56 -23.57
N GLY A 428 -2.68 10.79 -22.55
CA GLY A 428 -1.29 10.37 -22.36
C GLY A 428 -1.02 9.69 -21.03
N LEU A 429 0.22 9.83 -20.56
CA LEU A 429 0.68 9.32 -19.28
C LEU A 429 0.79 10.45 -18.25
N VAL A 430 0.27 10.23 -17.06
CA VAL A 430 0.40 11.16 -15.92
C VAL A 430 1.17 10.48 -14.79
N VAL A 431 2.15 11.16 -14.18
CA VAL A 431 2.67 10.83 -12.86
C VAL A 431 1.90 11.68 -11.87
N PHE A 432 1.13 11.03 -11.03
CA PHE A 432 0.13 11.66 -10.17
C PHE A 432 0.41 11.33 -8.70
N GLN A 433 0.62 12.34 -7.88
CA GLN A 433 0.66 12.24 -6.42
C GLN A 433 -0.71 12.60 -5.85
N ASP A 434 -1.20 13.80 -6.13
CA ASP A 434 -2.51 14.29 -5.73
C ASP A 434 -3.04 15.34 -6.73
N GLU A 435 -4.18 15.97 -6.41
CA GLU A 435 -4.85 16.94 -7.27
C GLU A 435 -4.00 18.18 -7.61
N GLN A 436 -2.99 18.49 -6.80
CA GLN A 436 -2.12 19.66 -6.92
C GLN A 436 -0.68 19.30 -7.32
N HIS A 437 -0.35 18.00 -7.34
CA HIS A 437 1.00 17.51 -7.60
C HIS A 437 0.99 16.41 -8.65
N PHE A 438 1.13 16.76 -9.93
CA PHE A 438 1.26 15.82 -11.04
C PHE A 438 2.02 16.43 -12.23
N TYR A 439 2.59 15.54 -13.06
CA TYR A 439 3.12 15.84 -14.39
C TYR A 439 2.35 15.05 -15.43
N PHE A 440 1.86 15.71 -16.48
CA PHE A 440 1.06 15.09 -17.54
C PHE A 440 1.76 15.22 -18.89
N LEU A 441 2.25 14.11 -19.43
CA LEU A 441 2.76 13.98 -20.80
C LEU A 441 1.61 13.58 -21.72
N SER A 442 1.11 14.51 -22.51
CA SER A 442 -0.10 14.31 -23.33
C SER A 442 0.12 14.62 -24.79
N LYS A 443 -0.62 13.91 -25.65
CA LYS A 443 -0.89 14.29 -27.02
C LYS A 443 -2.11 15.20 -27.06
N THR A 444 -1.99 16.32 -27.78
CA THR A 444 -3.08 17.31 -27.96
C THR A 444 -2.88 18.08 -29.27
N THR A 445 -3.59 19.20 -29.44
CA THR A 445 -3.29 20.20 -30.48
C THR A 445 -2.91 21.54 -29.81
N ALA A 446 -2.19 22.37 -30.56
CA ALA A 446 -1.93 23.77 -30.24
C ALA A 446 -2.13 24.60 -31.50
N GLY A 447 -3.16 25.45 -31.51
CA GLY A 447 -3.54 26.19 -32.71
C GLY A 447 -3.83 25.28 -33.91
N GLY A 448 -4.47 24.11 -33.66
CA GLY A 448 -4.81 23.11 -34.69
C GLY A 448 -3.68 22.23 -35.16
N LYS A 449 -2.44 22.38 -34.65
CA LYS A 449 -1.29 21.53 -34.97
C LYS A 449 -1.11 20.44 -33.92
N PRO A 450 -0.80 19.19 -34.30
CA PRO A 450 -0.58 18.12 -33.36
C PRO A 450 0.71 18.31 -32.56
N VAL A 451 0.61 18.22 -31.23
CA VAL A 451 1.73 18.39 -30.33
C VAL A 451 1.76 17.31 -29.25
N LEU A 452 2.93 17.07 -28.70
CA LEU A 452 3.10 16.55 -27.36
C LEU A 452 3.36 17.72 -26.42
N ALA A 453 2.69 17.71 -25.27
CA ALA A 453 2.86 18.71 -24.24
C ALA A 453 3.17 18.02 -22.91
N LEU A 454 4.10 18.56 -22.16
CA LEU A 454 4.36 18.22 -20.76
C LEU A 454 3.80 19.35 -19.90
N MET A 455 2.78 19.03 -19.12
CA MET A 455 2.12 19.94 -18.20
C MET A 455 2.50 19.61 -16.77
N LYS A 456 2.67 20.62 -15.93
CA LYS A 456 2.82 20.50 -14.48
C LYS A 456 1.61 21.15 -13.81
N SER A 457 1.05 20.49 -12.78
CA SER A 457 0.03 21.11 -11.93
C SER A 457 0.61 22.26 -11.11
N THR A 458 -0.26 23.16 -10.68
CA THR A 458 0.10 24.26 -9.78
C THR A 458 -0.71 24.14 -8.48
N VAL A 459 -0.33 24.92 -7.48
CA VAL A 459 -1.09 25.00 -6.21
C VAL A 459 -2.51 25.54 -6.38
N TYR A 460 -2.81 26.16 -7.52
CA TYR A 460 -4.15 26.64 -7.85
C TYR A 460 -4.96 25.51 -8.50
N PRO A 461 -6.13 25.15 -7.94
CA PRO A 461 -6.94 24.06 -8.46
C PRO A 461 -7.26 24.21 -9.95
N GLY A 462 -6.99 23.16 -10.72
CA GLY A 462 -7.28 23.12 -12.16
C GLY A 462 -6.31 23.92 -13.05
N VAL A 463 -5.33 24.61 -12.48
CA VAL A 463 -4.33 25.37 -13.24
C VAL A 463 -3.09 24.49 -13.47
N THR A 464 -2.66 24.45 -14.73
CA THR A 464 -1.41 23.76 -15.12
C THR A 464 -0.50 24.72 -15.88
N GLU A 465 0.82 24.52 -15.79
CA GLU A 465 1.84 25.22 -16.57
C GLU A 465 2.45 24.30 -17.63
N LEU A 466 2.75 24.84 -18.80
CA LEU A 466 3.44 24.14 -19.87
C LEU A 466 4.94 24.16 -19.59
N LEU A 467 5.55 22.98 -19.39
CA LEU A 467 6.99 22.84 -19.21
C LEU A 467 7.74 22.65 -20.53
N ALA A 468 7.17 21.85 -21.43
CA ALA A 468 7.78 21.54 -22.73
C ALA A 468 6.73 21.16 -23.76
N GLN A 469 7.05 21.40 -25.04
CA GLN A 469 6.18 21.05 -26.16
C GLN A 469 7.00 20.66 -27.39
N ALA A 470 6.51 19.68 -28.16
CA ALA A 470 7.08 19.29 -29.44
C ALA A 470 5.99 19.08 -30.48
N LEU A 471 6.24 19.57 -31.72
CA LEU A 471 5.35 19.30 -32.87
C LEU A 471 5.46 17.84 -33.28
N LEU A 472 4.33 17.20 -33.56
CA LEU A 472 4.23 15.88 -34.15
C LEU A 472 4.03 15.97 -35.67
N LYS A 473 4.51 14.97 -36.40
CA LYS A 473 4.36 14.92 -37.88
C LYS A 473 2.91 14.70 -38.31
N SER A 474 2.08 14.04 -37.47
CA SER A 474 0.69 13.70 -37.78
C SER A 474 -0.20 13.68 -36.55
N THR A 475 -1.44 14.20 -36.70
CA THR A 475 -2.48 14.11 -35.68
C THR A 475 -3.00 12.68 -35.50
N THR A 476 -3.03 11.87 -36.56
CA THR A 476 -3.65 10.54 -36.59
C THR A 476 -2.66 9.42 -36.27
N ALA A 477 -1.36 9.68 -36.37
CA ALA A 477 -0.34 8.69 -36.10
C ALA A 477 -0.36 8.27 -34.62
N LYS A 478 0.03 7.02 -34.40
CA LYS A 478 0.35 6.52 -33.07
C LYS A 478 1.61 7.19 -32.56
N VAL A 479 1.69 7.32 -31.25
CA VAL A 479 2.90 7.78 -30.56
C VAL A 479 3.16 6.87 -29.36
N GLN A 480 4.43 6.53 -29.13
CA GLN A 480 4.82 5.89 -27.88
C GLN A 480 5.27 6.96 -26.90
N LEU A 481 4.83 6.82 -25.65
CA LEU A 481 5.16 7.71 -24.54
C LEU A 481 5.97 6.94 -23.50
N ARG A 482 6.96 7.60 -22.92
CA ARG A 482 7.82 7.05 -21.88
C ARG A 482 8.01 8.06 -20.76
N ILE A 483 7.90 7.58 -19.53
CA ILE A 483 8.28 8.28 -18.30
C ILE A 483 9.33 7.45 -17.60
N GLU A 484 10.46 8.06 -17.24
CA GLU A 484 11.54 7.43 -16.48
C GLU A 484 11.69 8.17 -15.16
N ALA A 485 11.57 7.46 -14.03
CA ALA A 485 11.95 7.96 -12.72
C ALA A 485 13.43 7.64 -12.49
N ALA A 486 14.19 8.62 -12.02
CA ALA A 486 15.64 8.51 -11.78
C ALA A 486 16.02 9.18 -10.44
N GLY A 487 15.43 8.67 -9.33
CA GLY A 487 15.61 9.24 -8.00
C GLY A 487 14.90 10.58 -7.88
N ASP A 488 15.65 11.66 -7.80
CA ASP A 488 15.17 13.03 -7.63
C ASP A 488 14.64 13.69 -8.91
N THR A 489 14.67 12.99 -10.05
CA THR A 489 14.24 13.52 -11.35
C THR A 489 13.34 12.56 -12.13
N TYR A 490 12.52 13.14 -13.04
CA TYR A 490 11.82 12.44 -14.10
C TYR A 490 12.36 12.86 -15.47
N ILE A 491 12.29 11.92 -16.43
CA ILE A 491 12.61 12.13 -17.85
C ILE A 491 11.35 11.75 -18.66
N PHE A 492 10.92 12.66 -19.52
CA PHE A 492 9.75 12.47 -20.38
C PHE A 492 10.21 12.37 -21.84
N SER A 493 9.85 11.26 -22.50
CA SER A 493 10.30 10.95 -23.85
C SER A 493 9.14 10.42 -24.71
N TYR A 494 9.31 10.48 -26.03
CA TYR A 494 8.36 9.95 -26.99
C TYR A 494 9.02 9.32 -28.20
N SER A 495 8.26 8.51 -28.95
CA SER A 495 8.67 7.95 -30.23
C SER A 495 7.50 7.95 -31.22
N GLU A 496 7.70 8.54 -32.41
CA GLU A 496 6.71 8.50 -33.50
C GLU A 496 6.84 7.25 -34.39
N ASN A 497 7.96 6.54 -34.32
CA ASN A 497 8.23 5.39 -35.19
C ASN A 497 8.41 4.06 -34.44
N GLY A 498 8.30 4.10 -33.10
CA GLY A 498 8.46 2.91 -32.24
C GLY A 498 9.90 2.40 -32.09
N LYS A 499 10.89 3.11 -32.65
CA LYS A 499 12.30 2.68 -32.65
C LYS A 499 13.24 3.71 -32.02
N THR A 500 13.06 4.97 -32.39
CA THR A 500 13.91 6.08 -31.91
C THR A 500 13.14 6.89 -30.88
N TRP A 501 13.72 7.07 -29.71
CA TRP A 501 13.17 7.88 -28.64
C TRP A 501 13.75 9.30 -28.71
N THR A 502 12.88 10.28 -28.55
CA THR A 502 13.23 11.70 -28.43
C THR A 502 12.87 12.15 -27.01
N THR A 503 13.84 12.69 -26.28
CA THR A 503 13.59 13.32 -24.99
C THR A 503 12.84 14.64 -25.21
N LEU A 504 11.65 14.77 -24.62
CA LEU A 504 10.88 16.02 -24.61
C LEU A 504 11.40 16.94 -23.51
N GLN A 505 11.63 16.39 -22.33
CA GLN A 505 12.17 17.11 -21.18
C GLN A 505 12.89 16.11 -20.25
N ASP A 506 14.10 16.45 -19.85
CA ASP A 506 14.87 15.76 -18.82
C ASP A 506 14.94 16.58 -17.52
N LYS A 507 15.47 15.97 -16.46
CA LYS A 507 15.72 16.61 -15.16
C LYS A 507 14.51 17.35 -14.58
N VAL A 508 13.30 16.81 -14.80
CA VAL A 508 12.09 17.36 -14.19
C VAL A 508 12.08 16.97 -12.70
N ASP A 509 11.92 17.94 -11.82
CA ASP A 509 12.08 17.77 -10.37
C ASP A 509 11.05 16.76 -9.78
N ALA A 510 11.52 15.59 -9.34
CA ALA A 510 10.69 14.56 -8.72
C ALA A 510 10.28 14.93 -7.28
N ARG A 511 11.01 15.82 -6.60
CA ARG A 511 10.70 16.26 -5.23
C ARG A 511 9.36 16.99 -5.17
N PHE A 512 8.94 17.63 -6.26
CA PHE A 512 7.61 18.24 -6.38
C PHE A 512 6.47 17.24 -6.13
N LEU A 513 6.65 15.96 -6.52
CA LEU A 513 5.67 14.89 -6.31
C LEU A 513 5.90 14.09 -5.02
N SER A 514 6.95 14.41 -4.26
CA SER A 514 7.25 13.71 -3.01
C SER A 514 6.20 14.03 -1.94
N THR A 515 5.87 13.05 -1.11
CA THR A 515 5.01 13.24 0.06
C THR A 515 5.55 14.33 1.00
N GLN A 516 6.88 14.53 1.06
CA GLN A 516 7.49 15.63 1.82
C GLN A 516 7.04 17.01 1.31
N THR A 517 6.81 17.16 0.02
CA THR A 517 6.35 18.42 -0.62
C THR A 517 4.82 18.49 -0.67
N ALA A 518 4.18 17.45 -1.16
CA ALA A 518 2.74 17.40 -1.38
C ALA A 518 1.94 17.27 -0.08
N GLY A 519 2.57 16.72 0.96
CA GLY A 519 1.87 16.35 2.19
C GLY A 519 1.03 15.09 2.01
N GLY A 520 0.13 14.85 2.97
CA GLY A 520 -0.76 13.70 2.95
C GLY A 520 -0.08 12.36 3.21
N PHE A 521 -0.68 11.27 2.72
CA PHE A 521 -0.33 9.91 3.11
C PHE A 521 -0.15 8.93 1.95
N ILE A 522 -0.29 9.41 0.70
CA ILE A 522 -0.28 8.60 -0.52
C ILE A 522 1.08 8.66 -1.23
N GLY A 523 1.29 7.77 -2.20
CA GLY A 523 2.44 7.75 -3.08
C GLY A 523 2.04 7.93 -4.55
N CYS A 524 3.02 8.12 -5.43
CA CYS A 524 2.77 8.36 -6.85
C CYS A 524 2.16 7.15 -7.57
N LEU A 525 1.23 7.45 -8.47
CA LEU A 525 0.77 6.52 -9.49
C LEU A 525 1.25 7.00 -10.87
N ILE A 526 1.53 6.05 -11.77
CA ILE A 526 1.69 6.34 -13.20
C ILE A 526 0.46 5.80 -13.90
N ALA A 527 -0.27 6.69 -14.60
CA ALA A 527 -1.58 6.36 -15.14
C ALA A 527 -1.74 6.73 -16.60
N MET A 528 -2.58 5.94 -17.29
CA MET A 528 -3.20 6.31 -18.55
C MET A 528 -4.35 7.26 -18.22
N TYR A 529 -4.33 8.44 -18.82
CA TYR A 529 -5.26 9.51 -18.50
C TYR A 529 -5.70 10.23 -19.77
N ALA A 530 -7.00 10.58 -19.80
CA ALA A 530 -7.60 11.31 -20.91
C ALA A 530 -8.65 12.31 -20.41
N THR A 531 -8.65 13.53 -20.95
CA THR A 531 -9.60 14.58 -20.58
C THR A 531 -9.94 15.49 -21.75
N SER A 532 -11.09 16.13 -21.66
CA SER A 532 -11.49 17.24 -22.55
C SER A 532 -11.50 18.58 -21.81
N SER A 533 -10.86 18.66 -20.64
CA SER A 533 -10.62 19.90 -19.89
C SER A 533 -11.86 20.78 -19.76
N GLY A 534 -12.96 20.22 -19.28
CA GLY A 534 -14.24 20.89 -19.06
C GLY A 534 -15.17 20.96 -20.29
N GLN A 535 -14.73 20.51 -21.47
CA GLN A 535 -15.54 20.58 -22.69
C GLN A 535 -16.27 19.25 -22.95
N PRO A 536 -17.51 19.29 -23.47
CA PRO A 536 -18.21 18.09 -23.92
C PRO A 536 -17.48 17.43 -25.10
N THR A 537 -17.35 16.08 -25.06
CA THR A 537 -16.77 15.31 -26.17
C THR A 537 -17.29 13.88 -26.19
N THR A 538 -17.23 13.26 -27.37
CA THR A 538 -17.45 11.81 -27.56
C THR A 538 -16.16 11.11 -27.99
N ASN A 539 -15.02 11.81 -27.93
CA ASN A 539 -13.74 11.28 -28.38
C ASN A 539 -13.19 10.22 -27.42
N THR A 540 -12.29 9.39 -27.94
CA THR A 540 -11.67 8.29 -27.21
C THR A 540 -10.17 8.24 -27.45
N ALA A 541 -9.42 7.75 -26.49
CA ALA A 541 -7.99 7.50 -26.57
C ALA A 541 -7.69 6.02 -26.27
N ALA A 542 -6.92 5.37 -27.16
CA ALA A 542 -6.57 3.95 -26.99
C ALA A 542 -5.10 3.76 -26.58
N PHE A 543 -4.89 3.01 -25.50
CA PHE A 543 -3.59 2.66 -24.94
C PHE A 543 -3.37 1.16 -25.17
N LYS A 544 -2.40 0.83 -26.01
CA LYS A 544 -2.18 -0.57 -26.45
C LYS A 544 -1.71 -1.47 -25.32
N TYR A 545 -0.86 -0.93 -24.44
CA TYR A 545 -0.27 -1.63 -23.29
C TYR A 545 0.16 -0.61 -22.24
N LEU A 546 0.45 -1.09 -21.04
CA LEU A 546 1.25 -0.40 -20.03
C LEU A 546 2.42 -1.31 -19.67
N LYS A 547 3.65 -0.91 -20.04
CA LYS A 547 4.87 -1.63 -19.72
C LYS A 547 5.62 -0.89 -18.62
N TYR A 548 6.08 -1.64 -17.62
CA TYR A 548 6.81 -1.14 -16.47
C TYR A 548 8.09 -1.94 -16.27
N THR A 549 9.19 -1.26 -15.95
CA THR A 549 10.47 -1.89 -15.61
C THR A 549 11.09 -1.15 -14.44
N GLY A 550 11.25 -1.82 -13.30
CA GLY A 550 11.97 -1.35 -12.12
C GLY A 550 13.46 -1.63 -12.23
N ASN A 551 14.27 -0.72 -11.70
CA ASN A 551 15.73 -0.82 -11.80
C ASN A 551 16.45 -0.11 -10.64
N ASP A 552 15.95 -0.30 -9.40
CA ASP A 552 16.59 0.29 -8.23
C ASP A 552 18.00 -0.26 -8.03
N PRO A 553 19.01 0.61 -7.82
CA PRO A 553 20.41 0.20 -7.69
C PRO A 553 20.66 -0.79 -6.55
N VAL A 554 19.90 -0.69 -5.46
CA VAL A 554 20.04 -1.54 -4.27
C VAL A 554 19.77 -3.03 -4.53
N TYR A 555 19.04 -3.36 -5.61
CA TYR A 555 18.75 -4.74 -6.01
C TYR A 555 19.55 -5.23 -7.21
N ARG A 556 20.49 -4.41 -7.73
CA ARG A 556 21.37 -4.85 -8.80
C ARG A 556 22.45 -5.78 -8.23
N LYS A 557 22.62 -6.94 -8.86
CA LYS A 557 23.67 -7.91 -8.53
C LYS A 557 25.01 -7.49 -9.13
#